data_84b9db620f0a56c5f893a3947295e152
#
_entry.id   84b9db620f0a56c5f893a3947295e152
#
_cell.length_a   1.000
_cell.length_b   1.000
_cell.length_c   1.000
_cell.angle_alpha   90.00
_cell.angle_beta   90.00
_cell.angle_gamma   90.00
#
_symmetry.space_group_name_H-M   'P 1'
#
loop_
_entity.id
_entity.type
_entity.pdbx_description
1 polymer ?
#
loop_
_entity_poly.entity_id
_entity_poly.type
_entity_poly.pdbx_seq_one_letter_code
_entity_poly.pdbx_strand_id
1 'polypeptide(L)'
;MKKLYLLVLCMISAMLVNAQALVWNVKVGLGASSWMGDGFGSAKALFNQRIGVGVDIPLTGWVSFQTGLNWTSKGAKYSLVNDTKQTVNQNYFEMPLLAAFHIGTPKNFDVIISGGGYIGCGIVGKTEQKADDVTSSWGTFNDACVGDIKIWDGLRRFDAGIQAGINLDFRHYIVGVEGEFGLARMWEKGPRNLGIFATFGYKF
;
A
#
# COMPACT_ATOMS: atom_id res chain seq x y z
N MET A 1 -9.35 0.46 27.35
CA MET A 1 -10.06 -0.46 26.45
C MET A 1 -11.53 -0.06 26.26
N LYS A 2 -12.35 0.17 27.32
CA LYS A 2 -13.79 0.56 27.19
C LYS A 2 -14.02 1.83 26.32
N LYS A 3 -13.15 2.84 26.41
CA LYS A 3 -13.27 4.07 25.62
C LYS A 3 -13.01 3.84 24.12
N LEU A 4 -12.14 2.88 23.77
CA LEU A 4 -11.86 2.51 22.38
C LEU A 4 -13.05 1.79 21.75
N TYR A 5 -13.70 0.86 22.49
CA TYR A 5 -14.93 0.20 22.03
C TYR A 5 -16.07 1.17 21.82
N LEU A 6 -16.22 2.17 22.70
CA LEU A 6 -17.24 3.21 22.57
C LEU A 6 -17.01 4.05 21.32
N LEU A 7 -15.77 4.42 21.05
CA LEU A 7 -15.38 5.21 19.85
C LEU A 7 -15.61 4.42 18.57
N VAL A 8 -15.26 3.13 18.54
CA VAL A 8 -15.52 2.23 17.41
C VAL A 8 -17.03 2.03 17.21
N LEU A 9 -17.80 1.86 18.29
CA LEU A 9 -19.25 1.71 18.24
C LEU A 9 -19.92 3.00 17.72
N CYS A 10 -19.46 4.19 18.15
CA CYS A 10 -19.94 5.48 17.63
C CYS A 10 -19.60 5.66 16.16
N MET A 11 -18.41 5.23 15.70
CA MET A 11 -18.08 5.27 14.27
C MET A 11 -18.97 4.33 13.46
N ILE A 12 -19.20 3.09 13.95
CA ILE A 12 -20.10 2.14 13.28
C ILE A 12 -21.54 2.68 13.24
N SER A 13 -22.04 3.27 14.33
CA SER A 13 -23.39 3.84 14.35
C SER A 13 -23.53 5.06 13.43
N ALA A 14 -22.52 5.91 13.33
CA ALA A 14 -22.49 7.03 12.38
C ALA A 14 -22.49 6.56 10.92
N MET A 15 -21.86 5.41 10.62
CA MET A 15 -21.89 4.79 9.29
C MET A 15 -23.29 4.24 8.93
N LEU A 16 -24.05 3.75 9.91
CA LEU A 16 -25.40 3.20 9.66
C LEU A 16 -26.44 4.28 9.35
N VAL A 17 -26.25 5.51 9.82
CA VAL A 17 -27.18 6.62 9.61
C VAL A 17 -27.13 7.15 8.16
N ASN A 18 -26.01 6.98 7.45
CA ASN A 18 -25.84 7.46 6.07
C ASN A 18 -25.79 6.32 5.03
N ALA A 19 -26.42 5.18 5.29
CA ALA A 19 -26.37 3.99 4.43
C ALA A 19 -26.92 4.19 3.00
N GLN A 20 -27.35 5.39 2.62
CA GLN A 20 -28.01 5.65 1.33
C GLN A 20 -27.07 6.03 0.18
N ALA A 21 -25.76 6.16 0.40
CA ALA A 21 -24.85 6.64 -0.65
C ALA A 21 -23.44 6.02 -0.60
N LEU A 22 -23.31 4.72 -0.31
CA LEU A 22 -22.03 4.03 -0.44
C LEU A 22 -21.65 3.96 -1.91
N VAL A 23 -20.53 4.54 -2.27
CA VAL A 23 -20.00 4.48 -3.64
C VAL A 23 -18.90 3.42 -3.70
N TRP A 24 -19.21 2.33 -4.36
CA TRP A 24 -18.24 1.26 -4.59
C TRP A 24 -17.35 1.58 -5.79
N ASN A 25 -16.10 1.17 -5.71
CA ASN A 25 -15.17 1.32 -6.82
C ASN A 25 -14.22 0.12 -6.91
N VAL A 26 -13.74 -0.12 -8.12
CA VAL A 26 -12.60 -1.00 -8.38
C VAL A 26 -11.50 -0.15 -8.93
N LYS A 27 -10.28 -0.28 -8.39
CA LYS A 27 -9.10 0.46 -8.83
C LYS A 27 -7.97 -0.48 -9.23
N VAL A 28 -7.25 -0.10 -10.27
CA VAL A 28 -5.96 -0.68 -10.65
C VAL A 28 -4.91 0.41 -10.59
N GLY A 29 -3.69 0.06 -10.26
CA GLY A 29 -2.58 1.00 -10.17
C GLY A 29 -1.29 0.39 -10.71
N LEU A 30 -0.52 1.20 -11.39
CA LEU A 30 0.84 0.89 -11.82
C LEU A 30 1.78 1.92 -11.21
N GLY A 31 2.92 1.47 -10.72
CA GLY A 31 3.79 2.37 -10.01
C GLY A 31 5.17 1.81 -9.73
N ALA A 32 5.80 2.41 -8.77
CA ALA A 32 7.11 1.99 -8.31
C ALA A 32 7.17 2.00 -6.79
N SER A 33 7.89 1.07 -6.23
CA SER A 33 8.22 1.07 -4.81
C SER A 33 9.71 0.89 -4.59
N SER A 34 10.15 1.31 -3.43
CA SER A 34 11.53 1.16 -2.97
C SER A 34 11.55 1.01 -1.45
N TRP A 35 12.73 0.83 -0.90
CA TRP A 35 12.97 0.83 0.53
C TRP A 35 13.67 2.11 0.96
N MET A 36 13.27 2.63 2.12
CA MET A 36 13.88 3.78 2.76
C MET A 36 14.32 3.42 4.17
N GLY A 37 15.51 3.90 4.56
CA GLY A 37 16.10 3.71 5.88
C GLY A 37 17.61 3.69 5.84
N ASP A 38 18.24 3.60 7.02
CA ASP A 38 19.68 3.56 7.16
C ASP A 38 20.27 2.34 6.44
N GLY A 39 21.28 2.56 5.63
CA GLY A 39 21.93 1.52 4.81
C GLY A 39 21.22 1.15 3.50
N PHE A 40 20.04 1.70 3.21
CA PHE A 40 19.25 1.41 2.00
C PHE A 40 19.06 2.63 1.08
N GLY A 41 19.84 3.69 1.25
CA GLY A 41 19.78 4.90 0.42
C GLY A 41 20.11 4.66 -1.07
N SER A 42 20.73 3.53 -1.41
CA SER A 42 21.00 3.10 -2.79
C SER A 42 19.99 2.08 -3.32
N ALA A 43 18.92 1.78 -2.58
CA ALA A 43 17.87 0.88 -3.05
C ALA A 43 17.19 1.47 -4.28
N LYS A 44 17.17 0.71 -5.37
CA LYS A 44 16.54 1.13 -6.63
C LYS A 44 15.06 0.78 -6.60
N ALA A 45 14.27 1.63 -7.25
CA ALA A 45 12.84 1.40 -7.40
C ALA A 45 12.56 0.13 -8.22
N LEU A 46 11.53 -0.60 -7.79
CA LEU A 46 10.97 -1.75 -8.49
C LEU A 46 9.60 -1.35 -9.04
N PHE A 47 9.35 -1.69 -10.31
CA PHE A 47 8.02 -1.53 -10.89
C PHE A 47 7.03 -2.47 -10.22
N ASN A 48 5.88 -1.95 -9.81
CA ASN A 48 4.88 -2.67 -9.05
C ASN A 48 3.47 -2.33 -9.50
N GLN A 49 2.54 -3.16 -9.07
CA GLN A 49 1.13 -3.06 -9.41
C GLN A 49 0.25 -3.16 -8.18
N ARG A 50 -0.95 -2.60 -8.31
CA ARG A 50 -2.02 -2.64 -7.31
C ARG A 50 -3.34 -2.95 -7.99
N ILE A 51 -4.17 -3.74 -7.35
CA ILE A 51 -5.58 -3.92 -7.71
C ILE A 51 -6.40 -3.98 -6.42
N GLY A 52 -7.56 -3.36 -6.40
CA GLY A 52 -8.39 -3.37 -5.22
C GLY A 52 -9.82 -2.97 -5.45
N VAL A 53 -10.60 -3.24 -4.42
CA VAL A 53 -12.00 -2.82 -4.30
C VAL A 53 -12.08 -1.83 -3.15
N GLY A 54 -12.68 -0.69 -3.40
CA GLY A 54 -12.86 0.39 -2.44
C GLY A 54 -14.31 0.74 -2.22
N VAL A 55 -14.55 1.38 -1.10
CA VAL A 55 -15.81 2.02 -0.77
C VAL A 55 -15.54 3.43 -0.28
N ASP A 56 -16.29 4.36 -0.81
CA ASP A 56 -16.32 5.76 -0.39
C ASP A 56 -17.63 5.99 0.38
N ILE A 57 -17.49 6.42 1.63
CA ILE A 57 -18.58 6.63 2.59
C ILE A 57 -18.71 8.14 2.80
N PRO A 58 -19.68 8.81 2.15
CA PRO A 58 -19.88 10.23 2.32
C PRO A 58 -20.24 10.56 3.78
N LEU A 59 -19.49 11.47 4.40
CA LEU A 59 -19.77 11.97 5.75
C LEU A 59 -20.49 13.33 5.69
N THR A 60 -20.08 14.15 4.73
CA THR A 60 -20.69 15.46 4.44
C THR A 60 -20.72 15.66 2.92
N GLY A 61 -21.25 16.80 2.45
CA GLY A 61 -21.27 17.12 1.01
C GLY A 61 -19.89 17.25 0.36
N TRP A 62 -18.82 17.38 1.14
CA TRP A 62 -17.45 17.59 0.65
C TRP A 62 -16.39 16.73 1.34
N VAL A 63 -16.78 15.90 2.31
CA VAL A 63 -15.87 14.99 3.04
C VAL A 63 -16.43 13.60 3.00
N SER A 64 -15.58 12.63 2.70
CA SER A 64 -15.87 11.19 2.81
C SER A 64 -14.77 10.43 3.54
N PHE A 65 -15.11 9.23 3.97
CA PHE A 65 -14.16 8.23 4.47
C PHE A 65 -13.98 7.15 3.41
N GLN A 66 -12.74 6.95 2.99
CA GLN A 66 -12.40 5.95 1.99
C GLN A 66 -11.69 4.76 2.64
N THR A 67 -12.17 3.56 2.35
CA THR A 67 -11.55 2.31 2.76
C THR A 67 -11.73 1.24 1.68
N GLY A 68 -11.18 0.05 1.90
CA GLY A 68 -11.28 -1.03 0.93
C GLY A 68 -10.27 -2.13 1.19
N LEU A 69 -10.06 -2.96 0.18
CA LEU A 69 -9.05 -4.01 0.19
C LEU A 69 -8.26 -3.96 -1.11
N ASN A 70 -6.97 -3.74 -1.00
CA ASN A 70 -6.03 -3.69 -2.11
C ASN A 70 -5.07 -4.90 -2.03
N TRP A 71 -4.83 -5.55 -3.14
CA TRP A 71 -3.65 -6.37 -3.34
C TRP A 71 -2.56 -5.50 -3.97
N THR A 72 -1.48 -5.28 -3.23
CA THR A 72 -0.40 -4.36 -3.61
C THR A 72 0.92 -5.10 -3.66
N SER A 73 1.62 -5.00 -4.78
CA SER A 73 3.01 -5.42 -4.89
C SER A 73 3.92 -4.29 -4.43
N LYS A 74 4.90 -4.61 -3.61
CA LYS A 74 5.95 -3.71 -3.13
C LYS A 74 7.32 -4.40 -3.24
N GLY A 75 8.39 -3.67 -3.03
CA GLY A 75 9.73 -4.23 -2.98
C GLY A 75 10.80 -3.24 -3.39
N ALA A 76 12.01 -3.75 -3.48
CA ALA A 76 13.17 -2.97 -3.87
C ALA A 76 14.23 -3.85 -4.53
N LYS A 77 15.12 -3.19 -5.29
CA LYS A 77 16.37 -3.78 -5.78
C LYS A 77 17.53 -3.11 -5.09
N TYR A 78 18.48 -3.88 -4.63
CA TYR A 78 19.72 -3.33 -4.06
C TYR A 78 20.92 -4.21 -4.41
N SER A 79 22.09 -3.59 -4.39
CA SER A 79 23.35 -4.29 -4.62
C SER A 79 24.02 -4.57 -3.28
N LEU A 80 24.44 -5.79 -3.10
CA LEU A 80 25.29 -6.24 -2.01
C LEU A 80 26.78 -6.06 -2.39
N VAL A 81 27.66 -6.45 -1.48
CA VAL A 81 29.10 -6.51 -1.73
C VAL A 81 29.39 -7.47 -2.89
N ASN A 82 30.43 -7.23 -3.67
CA ASN A 82 30.85 -8.03 -4.84
C ASN A 82 29.81 -8.10 -5.98
N ASP A 83 29.20 -6.96 -6.35
CA ASP A 83 28.24 -6.83 -7.46
C ASP A 83 27.03 -7.80 -7.39
N THR A 84 26.84 -8.45 -6.27
CA THR A 84 25.67 -9.30 -6.04
C THR A 84 24.41 -8.43 -6.02
N LYS A 85 23.47 -8.68 -6.92
CA LYS A 85 22.19 -7.96 -7.01
C LYS A 85 21.11 -8.75 -6.32
N GLN A 86 20.34 -8.08 -5.46
CA GLN A 86 19.18 -8.67 -4.81
C GLN A 86 17.91 -7.90 -5.17
N THR A 87 16.88 -8.66 -5.57
CA THR A 87 15.54 -8.13 -5.85
C THR A 87 14.57 -8.78 -4.87
N VAL A 88 13.86 -7.96 -4.13
CA VAL A 88 12.88 -8.42 -3.15
C VAL A 88 11.50 -7.98 -3.61
N ASN A 89 10.64 -8.94 -3.88
CA ASN A 89 9.23 -8.74 -4.20
C ASN A 89 8.38 -9.14 -3.00
N GLN A 90 7.39 -8.32 -2.69
CA GLN A 90 6.48 -8.48 -1.57
C GLN A 90 5.07 -8.20 -2.06
N ASN A 91 4.11 -9.06 -1.72
CA ASN A 91 2.70 -8.81 -2.02
C ASN A 91 1.93 -8.76 -0.72
N TYR A 92 1.13 -7.70 -0.57
CA TYR A 92 0.35 -7.39 0.61
C TYR A 92 -1.13 -7.34 0.28
N PHE A 93 -1.96 -7.76 1.22
CA PHE A 93 -3.30 -7.23 1.33
C PHE A 93 -3.25 -6.00 2.23
N GLU A 94 -3.80 -4.89 1.74
CA GLU A 94 -3.80 -3.60 2.42
C GLU A 94 -5.20 -3.03 2.53
N MET A 95 -5.48 -2.45 3.69
CA MET A 95 -6.71 -1.75 3.96
C MET A 95 -6.39 -0.27 4.22
N PRO A 96 -6.68 0.62 3.27
CA PRO A 96 -6.55 2.06 3.48
C PRO A 96 -7.66 2.56 4.42
N LEU A 97 -7.35 3.60 5.19
CA LEU A 97 -8.24 4.31 6.11
C LEU A 97 -8.01 5.80 5.88
N LEU A 98 -8.72 6.38 4.91
CA LEU A 98 -8.43 7.72 4.41
C LEU A 98 -9.60 8.66 4.63
N ALA A 99 -9.31 9.90 5.03
CA ALA A 99 -10.21 11.02 4.84
C ALA A 99 -10.03 11.57 3.43
N ALA A 100 -11.11 11.81 2.72
CA ALA A 100 -11.12 12.35 1.38
C ALA A 100 -11.95 13.64 1.30
N PHE A 101 -11.38 14.64 0.64
CA PHE A 101 -11.96 15.94 0.43
C PHE A 101 -12.34 16.08 -1.04
N HIS A 102 -13.63 16.28 -1.31
CA HIS A 102 -14.19 16.43 -2.65
C HIS A 102 -14.32 17.91 -2.98
N ILE A 103 -13.56 18.35 -3.95
CA ILE A 103 -13.52 19.74 -4.43
C ILE A 103 -14.22 19.77 -5.79
N GLY A 104 -15.48 20.20 -5.78
CA GLY A 104 -16.26 20.35 -7.01
C GLY A 104 -15.64 21.40 -7.94
N THR A 105 -15.53 21.07 -9.21
CA THR A 105 -15.08 22.00 -10.24
C THR A 105 -16.26 22.44 -11.12
N PRO A 106 -16.21 23.63 -11.75
CA PRO A 106 -17.22 24.04 -12.72
C PRO A 106 -17.27 23.14 -13.97
N LYS A 107 -16.27 22.29 -14.13
CA LYS A 107 -16.14 21.30 -15.20
C LYS A 107 -16.70 19.95 -14.71
N ASN A 108 -17.02 19.06 -15.60
CA ASN A 108 -17.68 17.78 -15.33
C ASN A 108 -16.80 16.77 -14.55
N PHE A 109 -15.93 17.22 -13.66
CA PHE A 109 -15.11 16.37 -12.81
C PHE A 109 -14.87 17.05 -11.45
N ASP A 110 -14.63 16.24 -10.42
CA ASP A 110 -14.25 16.69 -9.08
C ASP A 110 -12.80 16.32 -8.81
N VAL A 111 -12.13 17.14 -8.00
CA VAL A 111 -10.81 16.83 -7.46
C VAL A 111 -10.98 16.23 -6.08
N ILE A 112 -10.43 15.05 -5.87
CA ILE A 112 -10.44 14.37 -4.57
C ILE A 112 -9.03 14.35 -4.01
N ILE A 113 -8.83 14.99 -2.86
CA ILE A 113 -7.58 14.93 -2.10
C ILE A 113 -7.82 14.00 -0.92
N SER A 114 -7.07 12.92 -0.85
CA SER A 114 -7.21 11.94 0.23
C SER A 114 -5.92 11.80 1.04
N GLY A 115 -6.08 11.51 2.33
CA GLY A 115 -4.95 11.26 3.21
C GLY A 115 -5.37 10.51 4.47
N GLY A 116 -4.45 9.70 4.99
CA GLY A 116 -4.70 8.90 6.19
C GLY A 116 -3.67 7.81 6.40
N GLY A 117 -4.08 6.73 7.04
CA GLY A 117 -3.26 5.56 7.27
C GLY A 117 -3.63 4.38 6.40
N TYR A 118 -2.77 3.38 6.38
CA TYR A 118 -3.09 2.04 5.91
C TYR A 118 -2.52 0.98 6.84
N ILE A 119 -3.12 -0.18 6.84
CA ILE A 119 -2.61 -1.38 7.47
C ILE A 119 -2.54 -2.50 6.42
N GLY A 120 -1.52 -3.34 6.50
CA GLY A 120 -1.28 -4.39 5.53
C GLY A 120 -0.70 -5.66 6.13
N CYS A 121 -0.95 -6.77 5.44
CA CYS A 121 -0.41 -8.07 5.77
C CYS A 121 0.27 -8.69 4.53
N GLY A 122 1.54 -9.03 4.65
CA GLY A 122 2.32 -9.71 3.62
C GLY A 122 1.84 -11.15 3.44
N ILE A 123 1.42 -11.49 2.24
CA ILE A 123 0.86 -12.80 1.91
C ILE A 123 1.90 -13.68 1.26
N VAL A 124 2.50 -13.21 0.18
CA VAL A 124 3.47 -13.94 -0.62
C VAL A 124 4.52 -12.98 -1.15
N GLY A 125 5.74 -13.48 -1.30
CA GLY A 125 6.84 -12.71 -1.88
C GLY A 125 7.96 -13.62 -2.31
N LYS A 126 8.78 -13.16 -3.23
CA LYS A 126 9.95 -13.85 -3.74
C LYS A 126 11.16 -12.94 -3.67
N THR A 127 12.21 -13.41 -3.05
CA THR A 127 13.52 -12.77 -3.05
C THR A 127 14.43 -13.50 -4.02
N GLU A 128 15.04 -12.79 -4.93
CA GLU A 128 16.01 -13.31 -5.90
C GLU A 128 17.34 -12.62 -5.67
N GLN A 129 18.38 -13.43 -5.57
CA GLN A 129 19.77 -12.99 -5.48
C GLN A 129 20.53 -13.50 -6.70
N LYS A 130 21.15 -12.59 -7.41
CA LYS A 130 22.00 -12.89 -8.55
C LYS A 130 23.45 -12.52 -8.25
N ALA A 131 24.32 -13.53 -8.24
CA ALA A 131 25.76 -13.39 -8.08
C ALA A 131 26.42 -14.08 -9.28
N ASP A 132 27.14 -13.34 -10.11
CA ASP A 132 27.67 -13.81 -11.40
C ASP A 132 26.60 -14.51 -12.24
N ASP A 133 26.78 -15.79 -12.56
CA ASP A 133 25.84 -16.60 -13.37
C ASP A 133 24.88 -17.44 -12.50
N VAL A 134 24.97 -17.34 -11.17
CA VAL A 134 24.14 -18.11 -10.26
C VAL A 134 22.98 -17.26 -9.77
N THR A 135 21.75 -17.75 -9.97
CA THR A 135 20.54 -17.14 -9.43
C THR A 135 19.93 -18.04 -8.37
N SER A 136 19.85 -17.55 -7.15
CA SER A 136 19.18 -18.22 -6.03
C SER A 136 17.88 -17.47 -5.71
N SER A 137 16.83 -18.21 -5.33
CA SER A 137 15.56 -17.61 -4.97
C SER A 137 14.88 -18.32 -3.81
N TRP A 138 14.18 -17.54 -2.95
CA TRP A 138 13.45 -18.03 -1.78
C TRP A 138 12.25 -17.16 -1.45
N GLY A 139 11.43 -17.64 -0.51
CA GLY A 139 10.26 -16.86 -0.06
C GLY A 139 10.68 -15.64 0.77
N THR A 140 10.15 -14.48 0.45
CA THR A 140 10.50 -13.22 1.12
C THR A 140 10.13 -13.20 2.60
N PHE A 141 9.00 -13.81 2.96
CA PHE A 141 8.47 -13.81 4.33
C PHE A 141 8.81 -15.07 5.12
N ASN A 142 9.60 -15.97 4.56
CA ASN A 142 10.01 -17.22 5.20
C ASN A 142 11.53 -17.24 5.37
N ASP A 143 11.99 -17.90 6.42
CA ASP A 143 13.41 -18.16 6.59
C ASP A 143 13.92 -19.05 5.47
N ALA A 144 15.13 -18.78 5.02
CA ALA A 144 15.82 -19.63 4.05
C ALA A 144 17.18 -20.09 4.59
N CYS A 145 17.46 -21.39 4.43
CA CYS A 145 18.70 -22.02 4.87
C CYS A 145 19.38 -22.77 3.73
N VAL A 146 20.69 -22.89 3.78
CA VAL A 146 21.50 -23.79 2.94
C VAL A 146 22.24 -24.72 3.90
N GLY A 147 21.80 -25.99 4.00
CA GLY A 147 22.20 -26.87 5.09
C GLY A 147 21.77 -26.31 6.44
N ASP A 148 22.69 -26.20 7.38
CA ASP A 148 22.47 -25.66 8.72
C ASP A 148 22.69 -24.13 8.79
N ILE A 149 23.07 -23.50 7.68
CA ILE A 149 23.38 -22.06 7.64
C ILE A 149 22.14 -21.29 7.22
N LYS A 150 21.64 -20.42 8.09
CA LYS A 150 20.55 -19.49 7.77
C LYS A 150 21.10 -18.36 6.90
N ILE A 151 20.60 -18.26 5.66
CA ILE A 151 21.02 -17.25 4.67
C ILE A 151 20.05 -16.08 4.58
N TRP A 152 18.83 -16.24 5.09
CA TRP A 152 17.78 -15.23 5.04
C TRP A 152 16.85 -15.35 6.26
N ASP A 153 16.61 -14.22 6.91
CA ASP A 153 15.55 -14.05 7.89
C ASP A 153 14.28 -13.53 7.18
N GLY A 154 13.19 -14.26 7.29
CA GLY A 154 11.93 -13.86 6.69
C GLY A 154 11.50 -12.46 7.14
N LEU A 155 11.04 -11.63 6.21
CA LEU A 155 10.56 -10.30 6.53
C LEU A 155 9.27 -10.35 7.35
N ARG A 156 9.05 -9.31 8.16
CA ARG A 156 7.78 -9.15 8.88
C ARG A 156 6.64 -9.00 7.90
N ARG A 157 5.55 -9.73 8.14
CA ARG A 157 4.35 -9.67 7.31
C ARG A 157 3.51 -8.43 7.57
N PHE A 158 3.60 -7.86 8.76
CA PHE A 158 2.83 -6.66 9.11
C PHE A 158 3.47 -5.43 8.49
N ASP A 159 2.66 -4.66 7.76
CA ASP A 159 2.99 -3.33 7.25
C ASP A 159 1.92 -2.32 7.70
N ALA A 160 2.33 -1.11 7.99
CA ALA A 160 1.44 -0.01 8.29
C ALA A 160 2.15 1.29 7.97
N GLY A 161 1.39 2.29 7.54
CA GLY A 161 1.98 3.55 7.14
C GLY A 161 0.94 4.64 6.91
N ILE A 162 1.41 5.71 6.28
CA ILE A 162 0.57 6.79 5.80
C ILE A 162 0.41 6.69 4.28
N GLN A 163 -0.77 7.08 3.80
CA GLN A 163 -1.11 7.14 2.39
C GLN A 163 -1.73 8.50 2.10
N ALA A 164 -1.38 9.08 0.96
CA ALA A 164 -1.99 10.29 0.45
C ALA A 164 -2.20 10.15 -1.06
N GLY A 165 -3.22 10.83 -1.59
CA GLY A 165 -3.53 10.77 -3.02
C GLY A 165 -4.26 11.99 -3.51
N ILE A 166 -4.12 12.21 -4.82
CA ILE A 166 -4.90 13.20 -5.57
C ILE A 166 -5.54 12.46 -6.73
N ASN A 167 -6.86 12.52 -6.81
CA ASN A 167 -7.65 11.83 -7.82
C ASN A 167 -8.56 12.83 -8.53
N LEU A 168 -8.77 12.62 -9.81
CA LEU A 168 -9.77 13.27 -10.63
C LEU A 168 -10.94 12.32 -10.81
N ASP A 169 -12.11 12.75 -10.42
CA ASP A 169 -13.36 11.98 -10.46
C ASP A 169 -14.24 12.44 -11.61
N PHE A 170 -14.42 11.60 -12.61
CA PHE A 170 -15.23 11.81 -13.81
C PHE A 170 -16.53 10.99 -13.72
N ARG A 171 -17.34 11.21 -12.69
CA ARG A 171 -18.58 10.46 -12.42
C ARG A 171 -18.36 8.96 -12.17
N HIS A 172 -18.06 8.18 -13.23
CA HIS A 172 -17.83 6.74 -13.16
C HIS A 172 -16.34 6.39 -13.15
N TYR A 173 -15.47 7.28 -13.59
CA TYR A 173 -14.04 7.01 -13.70
C TYR A 173 -13.24 7.85 -12.72
N ILE A 174 -12.27 7.23 -12.09
CA ILE A 174 -11.33 7.90 -11.20
C ILE A 174 -9.93 7.71 -11.79
N VAL A 175 -9.19 8.81 -11.94
CA VAL A 175 -7.78 8.77 -12.36
C VAL A 175 -6.95 9.55 -11.36
N GLY A 176 -5.86 9.01 -10.86
CA GLY A 176 -5.08 9.72 -9.87
C GLY A 176 -3.69 9.20 -9.63
N VAL A 177 -3.07 9.78 -8.62
CA VAL A 177 -1.76 9.38 -8.10
C VAL A 177 -1.89 9.21 -6.60
N GLU A 178 -1.39 8.08 -6.11
CA GLU A 178 -1.39 7.72 -4.70
C GLU A 178 0.04 7.41 -4.25
N GLY A 179 0.46 7.99 -3.14
CA GLY A 179 1.75 7.75 -2.50
C GLY A 179 1.58 7.08 -1.15
N GLU A 180 2.50 6.19 -0.81
CA GLU A 180 2.53 5.47 0.46
C GLU A 180 3.90 5.58 1.11
N PHE A 181 3.90 5.81 2.41
CA PHE A 181 5.07 5.82 3.25
C PHE A 181 4.88 4.86 4.42
N GLY A 182 5.60 3.74 4.41
CA GLY A 182 5.58 2.75 5.48
C GLY A 182 6.19 3.31 6.77
N LEU A 183 5.52 3.07 7.89
CA LEU A 183 6.02 3.35 9.22
C LEU A 183 6.55 2.09 9.90
N ALA A 184 5.97 0.93 9.55
CA ALA A 184 6.44 -0.36 10.00
C ALA A 184 7.80 -0.70 9.38
N ARG A 185 8.70 -1.28 10.17
CA ARG A 185 10.00 -1.75 9.70
C ARG A 185 9.92 -3.21 9.29
N MET A 186 10.61 -3.57 8.21
CA MET A 186 10.69 -4.93 7.68
C MET A 186 11.29 -5.93 8.68
N TRP A 187 12.25 -5.48 9.50
CA TRP A 187 12.88 -6.17 10.62
C TRP A 187 13.33 -5.14 11.66
N GLU A 188 13.95 -5.56 12.77
CA GLU A 188 14.20 -4.70 13.95
C GLU A 188 14.91 -3.37 13.67
N LYS A 189 15.87 -3.36 12.75
CA LYS A 189 16.56 -2.13 12.28
C LYS A 189 16.46 -1.96 10.76
N GLY A 190 15.45 -2.61 10.13
CA GLY A 190 15.29 -2.66 8.69
C GLY A 190 14.67 -1.42 8.07
N PRO A 191 14.61 -1.39 6.75
CA PRO A 191 14.00 -0.32 5.98
C PRO A 191 12.47 -0.34 6.12
N ARG A 192 11.87 0.69 5.55
CA ARG A 192 10.43 0.87 5.42
C ARG A 192 10.05 0.90 3.95
N ASN A 193 8.83 0.51 3.64
CA ASN A 193 8.29 0.62 2.29
C ASN A 193 8.03 2.07 1.90
N LEU A 194 8.33 2.40 0.66
CA LEU A 194 7.92 3.63 -0.01
C LEU A 194 7.33 3.24 -1.36
N GLY A 195 6.16 3.80 -1.71
CA GLY A 195 5.50 3.50 -2.97
C GLY A 195 4.80 4.71 -3.57
N ILE A 196 4.73 4.74 -4.90
CA ILE A 196 3.93 5.69 -5.66
C ILE A 196 3.24 4.95 -6.80
N PHE A 197 1.94 5.21 -6.99
CA PHE A 197 1.10 4.53 -7.98
C PHE A 197 0.27 5.55 -8.74
N ALA A 198 0.29 5.45 -10.06
CA ALA A 198 -0.73 6.03 -10.91
C ALA A 198 -1.93 5.06 -10.92
N THR A 199 -3.12 5.55 -10.64
CA THR A 199 -4.32 4.73 -10.43
C THR A 199 -5.40 5.07 -11.43
N PHE A 200 -6.13 4.06 -11.84
CA PHE A 200 -7.36 4.15 -12.63
C PHE A 200 -8.45 3.33 -11.95
N GLY A 201 -9.65 3.88 -11.84
CA GLY A 201 -10.76 3.20 -11.19
C GLY A 201 -12.09 3.43 -11.88
N TYR A 202 -13.03 2.53 -11.58
CA TYR A 202 -14.43 2.61 -12.00
C TYR A 202 -15.34 2.58 -10.77
N LYS A 203 -16.31 3.50 -10.73
CA LYS A 203 -17.33 3.62 -9.69
C LYS A 203 -18.66 3.04 -10.16
N PHE A 204 -19.33 2.36 -9.24
CA PHE A 204 -20.67 1.79 -9.45
C PHE A 204 -21.74 2.67 -8.82
#